data_f196d43545c86868e413fb34b279535b
#
_entry.id   f196d43545c86868e413fb34b279535b
#
_cell.length_a   1.000
_cell.length_b   1.000
_cell.length_c   1.000
_cell.angle_alpha   90.00
_cell.angle_beta   90.00
_cell.angle_gamma   90.00
#
_symmetry.space_group_name_H-M   'P 1'
#
loop_
_entity.id
_entity.type
_entity.pdbx_description
1 polymer ?
#
loop_
_entity_poly.entity_id
_entity_poly.type
_entity_poly.pdbx_seq_one_letter_code
_entity_poly.pdbx_strand_id
1 'polypeptide(L)'
;PFYSTWYSYHQNMEEKQLERECELAAQMGFKGIIVDDGWQTDDNHRGYAFCGDWKPSETKFPHMREHVAYVHFLGMKYMLWVSIPFIGENSGIWKKFSDKLLEYQEEMNAGVADIRYKEVREYLMEQYVDLVKNYDLDGLKMDFIDEFHEGAATPEYNENMDFRDV
;
A
#
# COMPACT_ATOMS: atom_id res chain seq x y z
N PRO A 1 18.57 10.24 7.51
CA PRO A 1 17.22 10.57 7.06
C PRO A 1 16.73 9.61 5.97
N PHE A 2 15.41 9.60 5.73
CA PHE A 2 14.75 8.90 4.63
C PHE A 2 14.24 9.92 3.62
N TYR A 3 14.33 9.59 2.33
CA TYR A 3 13.74 10.32 1.24
C TYR A 3 12.33 9.77 0.97
N SER A 4 11.32 10.63 0.86
CA SER A 4 9.96 10.22 0.51
C SER A 4 9.59 10.74 -0.87
N THR A 5 9.03 9.88 -1.71
CA THR A 5 8.65 10.25 -3.08
C THR A 5 7.38 11.10 -3.14
N TRP A 6 6.53 11.08 -2.09
CA TRP A 6 5.23 11.75 -2.10
C TRP A 6 5.30 13.23 -2.45
N TYR A 7 6.23 13.96 -1.83
CA TYR A 7 6.33 15.40 -2.01
C TYR A 7 6.91 15.83 -3.36
N SER A 8 7.63 14.93 -4.04
CA SER A 8 8.25 15.21 -5.33
C SER A 8 7.42 14.72 -6.51
N TYR A 9 6.73 13.60 -6.36
CA TYR A 9 6.13 12.88 -7.49
C TYR A 9 4.65 12.57 -7.29
N HIS A 10 4.14 12.59 -6.04
CA HIS A 10 2.85 11.97 -5.72
C HIS A 10 2.83 10.55 -6.29
N GLN A 11 1.80 10.21 -7.10
CA GLN A 11 1.70 8.89 -7.73
C GLN A 11 2.47 8.76 -9.06
N ASN A 12 2.96 9.87 -9.64
CA ASN A 12 3.58 9.86 -10.98
C ASN A 12 5.08 9.61 -10.90
N MET A 13 5.48 8.35 -10.69
CA MET A 13 6.86 7.93 -10.54
C MET A 13 7.17 6.67 -11.38
N GLU A 14 8.43 6.46 -11.68
CA GLU A 14 8.95 5.30 -12.42
C GLU A 14 10.25 4.80 -11.82
N GLU A 15 10.54 3.48 -11.92
CA GLU A 15 11.72 2.87 -11.32
C GLU A 15 13.04 3.56 -11.74
N LYS A 16 13.23 3.85 -13.03
CA LYS A 16 14.47 4.46 -13.53
C LYS A 16 14.66 5.91 -13.10
N GLN A 17 13.59 6.62 -12.87
CA GLN A 17 13.63 7.96 -12.30
C GLN A 17 14.06 7.89 -10.83
N LEU A 18 13.46 6.98 -10.06
CA LEU A 18 13.79 6.82 -8.64
C LEU A 18 15.21 6.27 -8.42
N GLU A 19 15.75 5.44 -9.31
CA GLU A 19 17.15 5.02 -9.25
C GLU A 19 18.10 6.22 -9.26
N ARG A 20 17.89 7.17 -10.19
CA ARG A 20 18.70 8.41 -10.25
C ARG A 20 18.52 9.28 -9.02
N GLU A 21 17.32 9.39 -8.48
CA GLU A 21 17.08 10.11 -7.23
C GLU A 21 17.77 9.43 -6.03
N CYS A 22 17.78 8.11 -5.98
CA CYS A 22 18.47 7.35 -4.93
C CYS A 22 19.99 7.52 -5.01
N GLU A 23 20.59 7.59 -6.20
CA GLU A 23 22.01 7.91 -6.37
C GLU A 23 22.37 9.25 -5.74
N LEU A 24 21.56 10.29 -6.01
CA LEU A 24 21.77 11.63 -5.42
C LEU A 24 21.50 11.62 -3.92
N ALA A 25 20.43 11.00 -3.48
CA ALA A 25 20.07 10.90 -2.07
C ALA A 25 21.16 10.18 -1.25
N ALA A 26 21.70 9.08 -1.78
CA ALA A 26 22.81 8.35 -1.13
C ALA A 26 24.06 9.23 -0.96
N GLN A 27 24.43 9.99 -2.01
CA GLN A 27 25.54 10.94 -1.95
C GLN A 27 25.32 12.05 -0.91
N MET A 28 24.07 12.46 -0.72
CA MET A 28 23.67 13.44 0.30
C MET A 28 23.55 12.85 1.72
N GLY A 29 23.77 11.53 1.88
CA GLY A 29 23.75 10.85 3.17
C GLY A 29 22.39 10.34 3.62
N PHE A 30 21.40 10.27 2.74
CA PHE A 30 20.15 9.59 3.04
C PHE A 30 20.38 8.09 3.24
N LYS A 31 19.62 7.47 4.12
CA LYS A 31 19.79 6.08 4.55
C LYS A 31 18.67 5.16 4.05
N GLY A 32 17.68 5.71 3.38
CA GLY A 32 16.60 4.96 2.81
C GLY A 32 15.63 5.81 2.01
N ILE A 33 14.78 5.13 1.27
CA ILE A 33 13.68 5.72 0.50
C ILE A 33 12.35 5.11 0.98
N ILE A 34 11.33 5.95 1.02
CA ILE A 34 9.93 5.55 1.12
C ILE A 34 9.30 5.84 -0.24
N VAL A 35 8.99 4.79 -0.97
CA VAL A 35 8.21 4.88 -2.22
C VAL A 35 6.75 4.89 -1.83
N ASP A 36 6.16 6.06 -1.95
CA ASP A 36 4.82 6.36 -1.49
C ASP A 36 3.75 5.89 -2.48
N ASP A 37 2.48 6.22 -2.25
CA ASP A 37 1.35 5.82 -3.09
C ASP A 37 1.62 6.04 -4.59
N GLY A 38 1.19 5.09 -5.42
CA GLY A 38 1.31 5.15 -6.89
C GLY A 38 2.21 4.07 -7.51
N TRP A 39 2.99 3.32 -6.71
CA TRP A 39 3.81 2.22 -7.21
C TRP A 39 2.97 1.01 -7.69
N GLN A 40 1.76 0.86 -7.16
CA GLN A 40 0.82 -0.25 -7.37
C GLN A 40 -0.20 -0.01 -8.47
N THR A 41 -0.22 1.17 -9.09
CA THR A 41 -1.23 1.55 -10.08
C THR A 41 -0.68 2.48 -11.15
N ASP A 42 -1.23 2.38 -12.37
CA ASP A 42 -0.99 3.34 -13.45
C ASP A 42 -1.88 4.59 -13.34
N ASP A 43 -2.89 4.54 -12.48
CA ASP A 43 -3.76 5.68 -12.21
C ASP A 43 -3.04 6.72 -11.33
N ASN A 44 -2.96 7.95 -11.81
CA ASN A 44 -2.31 9.06 -11.12
C ASN A 44 -3.31 10.10 -10.58
N HIS A 45 -4.58 9.73 -10.44
CA HIS A 45 -5.65 10.65 -10.02
C HIS A 45 -5.82 10.78 -8.49
N ARG A 46 -4.89 10.21 -7.72
CA ARG A 46 -4.88 10.27 -6.24
C ARG A 46 -6.09 9.60 -5.57
N GLY A 47 -6.76 8.70 -6.28
CA GLY A 47 -7.79 7.86 -5.69
C GLY A 47 -7.21 6.54 -5.17
N TYR A 48 -7.99 5.82 -4.39
CA TYR A 48 -7.60 4.53 -3.81
C TYR A 48 -8.34 3.35 -4.42
N ALA A 49 -8.96 3.56 -5.59
CA ALA A 49 -9.75 2.55 -6.30
C ALA A 49 -8.97 1.26 -6.66
N PHE A 50 -7.65 1.32 -6.66
CA PHE A 50 -6.76 0.20 -6.99
C PHE A 50 -5.99 -0.36 -5.79
N CYS A 51 -6.31 0.08 -4.56
CA CYS A 51 -5.70 -0.46 -3.34
C CYS A 51 -6.21 -1.86 -3.02
N GLY A 52 -5.37 -2.70 -2.43
CA GLY A 52 -5.75 -4.02 -1.92
C GLY A 52 -5.00 -5.20 -2.53
N ASP A 53 -4.66 -5.16 -3.81
CA ASP A 53 -3.91 -6.24 -4.47
C ASP A 53 -2.40 -6.19 -4.22
N TRP A 54 -1.88 -5.02 -3.94
CA TRP A 54 -0.48 -4.74 -3.59
C TRP A 54 0.55 -5.38 -4.53
N LYS A 55 0.35 -5.17 -5.83
CA LYS A 55 1.26 -5.60 -6.89
C LYS A 55 1.88 -4.38 -7.56
N PRO A 56 3.19 -4.41 -7.88
CA PRO A 56 3.80 -3.34 -8.65
C PRO A 56 3.11 -3.14 -10.00
N SER A 57 2.92 -1.87 -10.38
CA SER A 57 2.52 -1.53 -11.74
C SER A 57 3.59 -2.00 -12.72
N GLU A 58 3.18 -2.78 -13.72
CA GLU A 58 4.11 -3.32 -14.73
C GLU A 58 4.71 -2.24 -15.63
N THR A 59 4.06 -1.08 -15.74
CA THR A 59 4.58 0.05 -16.53
C THR A 59 5.56 0.90 -15.72
N LYS A 60 5.27 1.14 -14.44
CA LYS A 60 6.10 1.99 -13.57
C LYS A 60 7.29 1.23 -12.96
N PHE A 61 7.05 -0.01 -12.54
CA PHE A 61 8.02 -0.87 -11.84
C PHE A 61 8.07 -2.28 -12.45
N PRO A 62 8.42 -2.42 -13.74
CA PRO A 62 8.47 -3.73 -14.40
C PRO A 62 9.51 -4.68 -13.79
N HIS A 63 10.53 -4.14 -13.11
CA HIS A 63 11.63 -4.89 -12.51
C HIS A 63 11.81 -4.55 -11.02
N MET A 64 10.70 -4.53 -10.25
CA MET A 64 10.69 -4.08 -8.85
C MET A 64 11.78 -4.75 -8.00
N ARG A 65 12.03 -6.05 -8.16
CA ARG A 65 13.04 -6.77 -7.38
C ARG A 65 14.46 -6.28 -7.67
N GLU A 66 14.78 -6.09 -8.93
CA GLU A 66 16.09 -5.58 -9.38
C GLU A 66 16.26 -4.12 -8.98
N HIS A 67 15.18 -3.34 -9.04
CA HIS A 67 15.14 -1.96 -8.58
C HIS A 67 15.46 -1.85 -7.08
N VAL A 68 14.80 -2.65 -6.24
CA VAL A 68 15.09 -2.71 -4.80
C VAL A 68 16.54 -3.12 -4.54
N ALA A 69 17.03 -4.16 -5.23
CA ALA A 69 18.41 -4.61 -5.10
C ALA A 69 19.42 -3.50 -5.48
N TYR A 70 19.11 -2.71 -6.49
CA TYR A 70 19.94 -1.56 -6.86
C TYR A 70 19.98 -0.49 -5.76
N VAL A 71 18.85 -0.17 -5.15
CA VAL A 71 18.79 0.78 -4.03
C VAL A 71 19.58 0.26 -2.82
N HIS A 72 19.51 -1.04 -2.52
CA HIS A 72 20.34 -1.68 -1.51
C HIS A 72 21.85 -1.58 -1.84
N PHE A 73 22.22 -1.77 -3.11
CA PHE A 73 23.60 -1.59 -3.56
C PHE A 73 24.13 -0.18 -3.30
N LEU A 74 23.26 0.83 -3.37
CA LEU A 74 23.62 2.22 -2.99
C LEU A 74 23.75 2.42 -1.47
N GLY A 75 23.55 1.39 -0.66
CA GLY A 75 23.61 1.44 0.80
C GLY A 75 22.37 2.06 1.46
N MET A 76 21.25 2.08 0.77
CA MET A 76 19.98 2.62 1.24
C MET A 76 18.96 1.52 1.54
N LYS A 77 18.12 1.76 2.53
CA LYS A 77 16.94 0.96 2.87
C LYS A 77 15.78 1.28 1.92
N TYR A 78 14.88 0.30 1.69
CA TYR A 78 13.74 0.45 0.81
C TYR A 78 12.43 0.13 1.52
N MET A 79 11.49 1.07 1.50
CA MET A 79 10.16 0.89 2.07
C MET A 79 9.09 1.23 1.02
N LEU A 80 8.02 0.43 0.97
CA LEU A 80 6.82 0.72 0.18
C LEU A 80 5.70 1.24 1.07
N TRP A 81 4.93 2.16 0.55
CA TRP A 81 3.69 2.61 1.13
C TRP A 81 2.56 1.60 0.89
N VAL A 82 1.71 1.43 1.88
CA VAL A 82 0.44 0.71 1.79
C VAL A 82 -0.64 1.46 2.58
N SER A 83 -1.85 1.56 2.01
CA SER A 83 -3.03 1.96 2.78
C SER A 83 -3.64 0.71 3.39
N ILE A 84 -3.52 0.55 4.70
CA ILE A 84 -3.95 -0.70 5.35
C ILE A 84 -5.45 -0.97 5.17
N PRO A 85 -6.35 0.02 5.40
CA PRO A 85 -7.77 -0.26 5.46
C PRO A 85 -8.45 -0.34 4.09
N PHE A 86 -7.87 0.27 3.04
CA PHE A 86 -8.62 0.46 1.79
C PHE A 86 -8.59 -0.76 0.88
N ILE A 87 -9.81 -1.18 0.49
CA ILE A 87 -10.06 -2.12 -0.60
C ILE A 87 -10.71 -1.33 -1.72
N GLY A 88 -9.96 -1.11 -2.80
CA GLY A 88 -10.38 -0.30 -3.93
C GLY A 88 -11.42 -1.01 -4.81
N GLU A 89 -12.40 -0.29 -5.30
CA GLU A 89 -13.47 -0.84 -6.12
C GLU A 89 -13.00 -1.45 -7.45
N ASN A 90 -11.82 -1.00 -7.95
CA ASN A 90 -11.19 -1.50 -9.16
C ASN A 90 -10.09 -2.54 -8.89
N SER A 91 -9.88 -2.94 -7.63
CA SER A 91 -8.95 -4.01 -7.28
C SER A 91 -9.53 -5.38 -7.62
N GLY A 92 -8.65 -6.37 -7.86
CA GLY A 92 -9.05 -7.76 -8.06
C GLY A 92 -9.70 -8.37 -6.83
N ILE A 93 -9.33 -7.89 -5.63
CA ILE A 93 -9.85 -8.38 -4.36
C ILE A 93 -11.23 -7.82 -4.00
N TRP A 94 -11.71 -6.76 -4.66
CA TRP A 94 -12.99 -6.12 -4.39
C TRP A 94 -14.15 -7.12 -4.30
N LYS A 95 -14.26 -8.02 -5.29
CA LYS A 95 -15.34 -9.00 -5.33
C LYS A 95 -15.39 -9.95 -4.13
N LYS A 96 -14.24 -10.16 -3.49
CA LYS A 96 -14.15 -11.07 -2.33
C LYS A 96 -14.56 -10.39 -1.04
N PHE A 97 -14.29 -9.08 -0.89
CA PHE A 97 -14.46 -8.38 0.37
C PHE A 97 -15.40 -7.18 0.33
N SER A 98 -16.05 -6.90 -0.79
CA SER A 98 -17.00 -5.78 -0.89
C SER A 98 -18.23 -5.93 0.01
N ASP A 99 -18.49 -7.13 0.53
CA ASP A 99 -19.52 -7.41 1.53
C ASP A 99 -19.00 -7.42 2.98
N LYS A 100 -17.71 -7.11 3.18
CA LYS A 100 -17.00 -7.12 4.47
C LYS A 100 -16.28 -5.80 4.69
N LEU A 101 -17.04 -4.72 4.65
CA LEU A 101 -16.55 -3.36 4.81
C LEU A 101 -17.18 -2.73 6.05
N LEU A 102 -16.41 -1.89 6.75
CA LEU A 102 -16.93 -1.00 7.78
C LEU A 102 -17.80 0.09 7.16
N GLU A 103 -17.32 0.63 6.04
CA GLU A 103 -18.01 1.61 5.22
C GLU A 103 -17.43 1.64 3.80
N TYR A 104 -18.16 2.24 2.87
CA TYR A 104 -17.64 2.63 1.55
C TYR A 104 -17.48 4.15 1.48
N GLN A 105 -16.32 4.61 1.04
CA GLN A 105 -16.00 6.03 0.91
C GLN A 105 -16.00 6.44 -0.57
N GLU A 106 -17.06 7.13 -1.01
CA GLU A 106 -17.21 7.53 -2.42
C GLU A 106 -16.06 8.41 -2.91
N GLU A 107 -15.57 9.33 -2.08
CA GLU A 107 -14.46 10.23 -2.43
C GLU A 107 -13.14 9.49 -2.66
N MET A 108 -12.99 8.33 -2.05
CA MET A 108 -11.79 7.48 -2.15
C MET A 108 -11.93 6.39 -3.21
N ASN A 109 -13.16 6.12 -3.68
CA ASN A 109 -13.51 4.97 -4.52
C ASN A 109 -13.03 3.64 -3.90
N ALA A 110 -13.16 3.51 -2.60
CA ALA A 110 -12.67 2.38 -1.83
C ALA A 110 -13.54 2.11 -0.61
N GLY A 111 -13.58 0.86 -0.18
CA GLY A 111 -14.16 0.46 1.08
C GLY A 111 -13.10 0.36 2.18
N VAL A 112 -13.48 0.66 3.40
CA VAL A 112 -12.70 0.39 4.61
C VAL A 112 -12.94 -1.05 5.03
N ALA A 113 -11.90 -1.87 5.02
CA ALA A 113 -11.98 -3.30 5.34
C ALA A 113 -12.46 -3.54 6.78
N ASP A 114 -13.41 -4.45 6.96
CA ASP A 114 -13.90 -4.84 8.29
C ASP A 114 -12.99 -5.91 8.90
N ILE A 115 -12.09 -5.49 9.76
CA ILE A 115 -11.12 -6.38 10.42
C ILE A 115 -11.73 -7.29 11.49
N ARG A 116 -13.03 -7.18 11.79
CA ARG A 116 -13.73 -8.12 12.66
C ARG A 116 -13.85 -9.51 12.03
N TYR A 117 -13.79 -9.58 10.69
CA TYR A 117 -13.72 -10.84 9.96
C TYR A 117 -12.30 -11.40 9.94
N LYS A 118 -12.15 -12.66 10.36
CA LYS A 118 -10.86 -13.35 10.38
C LYS A 118 -10.21 -13.40 8.98
N GLU A 119 -10.96 -13.73 7.97
CA GLU A 119 -10.45 -13.86 6.60
C GLU A 119 -9.93 -12.54 6.01
N VAL A 120 -10.50 -11.39 6.44
CA VAL A 120 -9.99 -10.06 6.06
C VAL A 120 -8.62 -9.84 6.70
N ARG A 121 -8.48 -10.09 7.99
CA ARG A 121 -7.19 -9.96 8.70
C ARG A 121 -6.12 -10.88 8.13
N GLU A 122 -6.47 -12.16 7.88
CA GLU A 122 -5.54 -13.13 7.31
C GLU A 122 -5.06 -12.68 5.93
N TYR A 123 -5.96 -12.21 5.08
CA TYR A 123 -5.60 -11.67 3.77
C TYR A 123 -4.64 -10.47 3.88
N LEU A 124 -4.97 -9.47 4.70
CA LEU A 124 -4.12 -8.29 4.87
C LEU A 124 -2.71 -8.68 5.36
N MET A 125 -2.62 -9.55 6.37
CA MET A 125 -1.33 -10.02 6.88
C MET A 125 -0.53 -10.77 5.82
N GLU A 126 -1.17 -11.66 5.06
CA GLU A 126 -0.52 -12.44 4.00
C GLU A 126 0.04 -11.51 2.91
N GLN A 127 -0.76 -10.53 2.45
CA GLN A 127 -0.33 -9.57 1.44
C GLN A 127 0.92 -8.79 1.89
N TYR A 128 0.94 -8.30 3.12
CA TYR A 128 2.09 -7.52 3.61
C TYR A 128 3.33 -8.36 3.83
N VAL A 129 3.19 -9.59 4.33
CA VAL A 129 4.31 -10.53 4.48
C VAL A 129 4.89 -10.91 3.13
N ASP A 130 4.03 -11.19 2.16
CA ASP A 130 4.46 -11.56 0.80
C ASP A 130 5.12 -10.39 0.09
N LEU A 131 4.59 -9.18 0.24
CA LEU A 131 5.19 -7.97 -0.32
C LEU A 131 6.63 -7.77 0.17
N VAL A 132 6.84 -7.84 1.49
CA VAL A 132 8.18 -7.72 2.09
C VAL A 132 9.11 -8.82 1.60
N LYS A 133 8.67 -10.08 1.60
CA LYS A 133 9.50 -11.22 1.20
C LYS A 133 9.81 -11.25 -0.29
N ASN A 134 8.81 -10.96 -1.13
CA ASN A 134 8.96 -11.06 -2.59
C ASN A 134 9.90 -10.02 -3.16
N TYR A 135 9.99 -8.85 -2.53
CA TYR A 135 10.80 -7.74 -3.02
C TYR A 135 11.98 -7.38 -2.11
N ASP A 136 12.21 -8.16 -1.04
CA ASP A 136 13.30 -7.93 -0.08
C ASP A 136 13.25 -6.52 0.54
N LEU A 137 12.04 -6.09 0.94
CA LEU A 137 11.84 -4.78 1.53
C LEU A 137 12.37 -4.70 2.95
N ASP A 138 12.87 -3.52 3.35
CA ASP A 138 13.27 -3.25 4.74
C ASP A 138 12.08 -2.88 5.64
N GLY A 139 10.94 -2.56 5.06
CA GLY A 139 9.73 -2.23 5.80
C GLY A 139 8.61 -1.69 4.92
N LEU A 140 7.52 -1.32 5.57
CA LEU A 140 6.35 -0.70 4.97
C LEU A 140 6.03 0.62 5.66
N LYS A 141 5.65 1.63 4.90
CA LYS A 141 4.91 2.78 5.42
C LYS A 141 3.44 2.42 5.44
N MET A 142 2.91 2.14 6.62
CA MET A 142 1.52 1.77 6.85
C MET A 142 0.70 3.03 7.12
N ASP A 143 -0.23 3.35 6.22
CA ASP A 143 -1.00 4.59 6.24
C ASP A 143 -2.49 4.34 6.48
N PHE A 144 -3.23 5.37 6.90
CA PHE A 144 -4.68 5.36 7.13
C PHE A 144 -5.17 4.39 8.22
N ILE A 145 -4.33 4.04 9.17
CA ILE A 145 -4.72 3.11 10.25
C ILE A 145 -5.87 3.66 11.11
N ASP A 146 -6.02 4.97 11.16
CA ASP A 146 -7.08 5.69 11.85
C ASP A 146 -8.47 5.53 11.21
N GLU A 147 -8.53 5.04 9.96
CA GLU A 147 -9.80 4.70 9.30
C GLU A 147 -10.44 3.42 9.87
N PHE A 148 -9.72 2.61 10.62
CA PHE A 148 -10.28 1.49 11.35
C PHE A 148 -11.04 1.99 12.59
N HIS A 149 -12.23 2.48 12.37
CA HIS A 149 -13.13 2.93 13.43
C HIS A 149 -14.59 2.63 13.09
N GLU A 150 -15.44 2.57 14.12
CA GLU A 150 -16.87 2.45 13.94
C GLU A 150 -17.49 3.79 13.53
N GLY A 151 -18.43 3.72 12.59
CA GLY A 151 -19.21 4.85 12.10
C GLY A 151 -20.68 4.50 11.92
N ALA A 152 -21.47 5.45 11.46
CA ALA A 152 -22.91 5.26 11.25
C ALA A 152 -23.25 4.18 10.21
N ALA A 153 -22.33 3.91 9.28
CA ALA A 153 -22.50 2.91 8.23
C ALA A 153 -21.92 1.53 8.61
N THR A 154 -21.25 1.42 9.76
CA THR A 154 -20.64 0.15 10.18
C THR A 154 -21.71 -0.94 10.37
N PRO A 155 -21.56 -2.10 9.72
CA PRO A 155 -22.50 -3.21 9.89
C PRO A 155 -22.57 -3.70 11.32
N GLU A 156 -23.78 -4.09 11.76
CA GLU A 156 -23.95 -4.72 13.06
C GLU A 156 -23.15 -6.03 13.16
N TYR A 157 -22.77 -6.39 14.39
CA TYR A 157 -22.09 -7.63 14.66
C TYR A 157 -22.93 -8.84 14.20
N ASN A 158 -22.29 -9.81 13.58
CA ASN A 158 -22.89 -11.08 13.19
C ASN A 158 -21.97 -12.27 13.56
N GLU A 159 -22.51 -13.48 13.45
CA GLU A 159 -21.87 -14.73 13.88
C GLU A 159 -20.59 -15.10 13.09
N ASN A 160 -20.33 -14.45 11.95
CA ASN A 160 -19.13 -14.67 11.13
C ASN A 160 -17.96 -13.75 11.54
N MET A 161 -18.19 -12.85 12.49
CA MET A 161 -17.19 -11.94 13.03
C MET A 161 -16.59 -12.49 14.34
N ASP A 162 -15.27 -12.37 14.52
CA ASP A 162 -14.59 -12.79 15.74
C ASP A 162 -14.75 -11.77 16.88
N PHE A 163 -14.94 -10.49 16.54
CA PHE A 163 -15.02 -9.39 17.51
C PHE A 163 -16.28 -8.56 17.27
N ARG A 164 -16.77 -7.89 18.34
CA ARG A 164 -17.89 -6.94 18.24
C ARG A 164 -17.42 -5.55 17.81
N ASP A 165 -16.31 -5.12 18.41
CA ASP A 165 -15.74 -3.78 18.24
C ASP A 165 -14.59 -3.83 17.22
N VAL A 166 -14.35 -2.74 16.55
CA VAL A 166 -13.27 -2.58 15.55
C VAL A 166 -11.95 -2.27 16.23
#